data_c9ce10b17e09725d74c2a50c95ecd7f3
#
_entry.id   c9ce10b17e09725d74c2a50c95ecd7f3
#
_cell.length_a   1.000
_cell.length_b   1.000
_cell.length_c   1.000
_cell.angle_alpha   90.00
_cell.angle_beta   90.00
_cell.angle_gamma   90.00
#
_symmetry.space_group_name_H-M   'P 1'
#
loop_
_entity.id
_entity.type
_entity.pdbx_description
1 polymer ?
#
loop_
_entity_poly.entity_id
_entity_poly.type
_entity_poly.pdbx_seq_one_letter_code
_entity_poly.pdbx_strand_id
1 'polypeptide(L)'
;MLRPPLAKTILFPSSKELLTNTMDAILFEAAQRGEVNFLQQLLRENPLILDNVALLSTENLLNVALITGNVSFVKEITRLKPHFVKELNQDGFSHMHIAAAHGHVEIVKELIEVDPNLCRLEGREKRTPLHYAAIKGRVEVINVLLCSCPECIVAVTVERETALHLAVKNHQFQATEVLVKWIRENNKDEVFSITDEQRNTVLHLAIWKRQRQVVELLLDSRLVGSKCHEPLRPHCTGCAANVPQ
;
A
#
# COMPACT_ATOMS: atom_id res chain seq x y z
N MET A 1 -18.92 -27.50 -55.28
CA MET A 1 -17.84 -28.05 -54.41
C MET A 1 -17.81 -27.22 -53.13
N LEU A 2 -18.49 -27.72 -52.11
CA LEU A 2 -18.56 -27.09 -50.78
C LEU A 2 -17.42 -27.66 -49.94
N ARG A 3 -16.53 -26.77 -49.37
CA ARG A 3 -15.53 -27.18 -48.42
C ARG A 3 -16.19 -27.46 -47.05
N PRO A 4 -15.81 -28.56 -46.36
CA PRO A 4 -16.34 -28.82 -45.03
C PRO A 4 -15.76 -27.81 -44.00
N PRO A 5 -16.51 -27.47 -42.93
CA PRO A 5 -16.03 -26.56 -41.89
C PRO A 5 -14.91 -27.23 -41.08
N LEU A 6 -13.84 -26.47 -40.82
CA LEU A 6 -12.74 -26.84 -39.94
C LEU A 6 -13.28 -27.17 -38.54
N ALA A 7 -13.15 -28.40 -38.15
CA ALA A 7 -13.40 -28.84 -36.77
C ALA A 7 -12.48 -28.08 -35.80
N LYS A 8 -13.08 -27.29 -34.93
CA LYS A 8 -12.37 -26.72 -33.77
C LYS A 8 -11.91 -27.88 -32.90
N THR A 9 -10.63 -28.18 -32.96
CA THR A 9 -10.00 -29.12 -32.03
C THR A 9 -10.15 -28.54 -30.62
N ILE A 10 -11.05 -29.10 -29.84
CA ILE A 10 -11.16 -28.84 -28.41
C ILE A 10 -9.93 -29.50 -27.81
N LEU A 11 -8.87 -28.69 -27.54
CA LEU A 11 -7.72 -29.11 -26.73
C LEU A 11 -8.22 -29.31 -25.31
N PHE A 12 -8.38 -30.56 -24.91
CA PHE A 12 -8.52 -30.85 -23.47
C PHE A 12 -7.22 -30.51 -22.77
N PRO A 13 -7.26 -29.74 -21.65
CA PRO A 13 -6.07 -29.41 -20.91
C PRO A 13 -5.37 -30.69 -20.43
N SER A 14 -4.05 -30.71 -20.51
CA SER A 14 -3.26 -31.85 -20.08
C SER A 14 -3.49 -32.13 -18.57
N SER A 15 -3.33 -33.37 -18.14
CA SER A 15 -3.48 -33.75 -16.72
C SER A 15 -2.59 -32.90 -15.81
N LYS A 16 -1.50 -32.33 -16.33
CA LYS A 16 -0.58 -31.42 -15.64
C LYS A 16 -1.20 -30.03 -15.46
N GLU A 17 -1.91 -29.50 -16.44
CA GLU A 17 -2.61 -28.21 -16.38
C GLU A 17 -3.85 -28.27 -15.46
N LEU A 18 -4.54 -29.41 -15.41
CA LEU A 18 -5.62 -29.63 -14.44
C LEU A 18 -5.12 -29.70 -13.00
N LEU A 19 -3.96 -30.32 -12.77
CA LEU A 19 -3.34 -30.41 -11.42
C LEU A 19 -2.79 -29.04 -10.96
N THR A 20 -2.21 -28.23 -11.85
CA THR A 20 -1.76 -26.87 -11.50
C THR A 20 -2.95 -25.98 -11.16
N ASN A 21 -4.01 -25.98 -11.96
CA ASN A 21 -5.22 -25.21 -11.68
C ASN A 21 -5.90 -25.58 -10.34
N THR A 22 -5.86 -26.84 -9.94
CA THR A 22 -6.41 -27.27 -8.64
C THR A 22 -5.51 -26.85 -7.48
N MET A 23 -4.20 -26.94 -7.62
CA MET A 23 -3.25 -26.49 -6.58
C MET A 23 -3.26 -24.97 -6.40
N ASP A 24 -3.36 -24.23 -7.48
CA ASP A 24 -3.50 -22.76 -7.42
C ASP A 24 -4.79 -22.39 -6.66
N ALA A 25 -5.91 -23.00 -6.96
CA ALA A 25 -7.18 -22.76 -6.26
C ALA A 25 -7.08 -23.05 -4.75
N ILE A 26 -6.41 -24.12 -4.37
CA ILE A 26 -6.21 -24.51 -2.97
C ILE A 26 -5.30 -23.48 -2.25
N LEU A 27 -4.22 -23.01 -2.92
CA LEU A 27 -3.35 -21.97 -2.36
C LEU A 27 -4.06 -20.63 -2.21
N PHE A 28 -4.93 -20.28 -3.16
CA PHE A 28 -5.77 -19.09 -3.08
C PHE A 28 -6.72 -19.16 -1.88
N GLU A 29 -7.37 -20.29 -1.67
CA GLU A 29 -8.25 -20.49 -0.53
C GLU A 29 -7.49 -20.41 0.80
N ALA A 30 -6.29 -20.99 0.87
CA ALA A 30 -5.40 -20.90 2.04
C ALA A 30 -4.98 -19.44 2.30
N ALA A 31 -4.65 -18.66 1.26
CA ALA A 31 -4.33 -17.25 1.39
C ALA A 31 -5.52 -16.41 1.87
N GLN A 32 -6.71 -16.70 1.34
CA GLN A 32 -7.94 -16.03 1.72
C GLN A 32 -8.35 -16.32 3.18
N ARG A 33 -8.08 -17.53 3.68
CA ARG A 33 -8.36 -17.94 5.05
C ARG A 33 -7.22 -17.67 6.02
N GLY A 34 -6.01 -17.36 5.51
CA GLY A 34 -4.82 -17.16 6.34
C GLY A 34 -4.26 -18.46 6.93
N GLU A 35 -4.45 -19.60 6.27
CA GLU A 35 -4.05 -20.92 6.76
C GLU A 35 -2.54 -21.17 6.56
N VAL A 36 -1.72 -20.57 7.43
CA VAL A 36 -0.25 -20.67 7.37
C VAL A 36 0.24 -22.10 7.54
N ASN A 37 -0.39 -22.89 8.43
CA ASN A 37 0.00 -24.28 8.67
C ASN A 37 -0.15 -25.15 7.41
N PHE A 38 -1.22 -24.89 6.66
CA PHE A 38 -1.45 -25.58 5.40
C PHE A 38 -0.42 -25.16 4.32
N LEU A 39 -0.10 -23.88 4.23
CA LEU A 39 0.99 -23.39 3.36
C LEU A 39 2.32 -24.09 3.70
N GLN A 40 2.66 -24.19 4.99
CA GLN A 40 3.90 -24.85 5.43
C GLN A 40 3.89 -26.35 5.12
N GLN A 41 2.75 -27.02 5.21
CA GLN A 41 2.62 -28.42 4.80
C GLN A 41 2.87 -28.58 3.31
N LEU A 42 2.25 -27.77 2.47
CA LEU A 42 2.45 -27.80 1.00
C LEU A 42 3.91 -27.55 0.63
N LEU A 43 4.59 -26.63 1.33
CA LEU A 43 6.01 -26.35 1.12
C LEU A 43 6.93 -27.51 1.52
N ARG A 44 6.54 -28.32 2.52
CA ARG A 44 7.29 -29.55 2.87
C ARG A 44 7.13 -30.63 1.81
N GLU A 45 5.95 -30.73 1.21
CA GLU A 45 5.66 -31.71 0.14
C GLU A 45 6.29 -31.28 -1.19
N ASN A 46 6.25 -29.97 -1.49
CA ASN A 46 6.84 -29.40 -2.71
C ASN A 46 7.50 -28.05 -2.41
N PRO A 47 8.81 -28.00 -2.13
CA PRO A 47 9.55 -26.76 -1.82
C PRO A 47 9.53 -25.72 -2.96
N LEU A 48 9.32 -26.17 -4.22
CA LEU A 48 9.31 -25.30 -5.40
C LEU A 48 7.88 -24.82 -5.75
N ILE A 49 6.88 -25.11 -4.91
CA ILE A 49 5.48 -24.78 -5.21
C ILE A 49 5.31 -23.27 -5.43
N LEU A 50 5.96 -22.44 -4.62
CA LEU A 50 5.92 -20.99 -4.77
C LEU A 50 6.63 -20.49 -6.05
N ASP A 51 7.68 -21.18 -6.51
CA ASP A 51 8.38 -20.82 -7.74
C ASP A 51 7.56 -21.19 -8.98
N ASN A 52 6.85 -22.31 -8.92
CA ASN A 52 5.97 -22.75 -10.00
C ASN A 52 4.70 -21.88 -10.10
N VAL A 53 4.15 -21.48 -8.95
CA VAL A 53 3.01 -20.57 -8.86
C VAL A 53 3.44 -19.14 -9.21
N ALA A 54 4.72 -18.76 -8.95
CA ALA A 54 5.29 -17.45 -9.29
C ALA A 54 5.25 -17.14 -10.79
N LEU A 55 5.40 -18.16 -11.63
CA LEU A 55 5.31 -17.98 -13.09
C LEU A 55 3.90 -17.65 -13.59
N LEU A 56 2.86 -17.95 -12.81
CA LEU A 56 1.46 -17.80 -13.21
C LEU A 56 0.58 -16.96 -12.29
N SER A 57 0.85 -16.87 -10.98
CA SER A 57 -0.11 -16.25 -10.04
C SER A 57 0.39 -15.86 -8.63
N THR A 58 1.70 -15.83 -8.33
CA THR A 58 2.16 -15.42 -6.98
C THR A 58 1.80 -13.99 -6.63
N GLU A 59 1.78 -13.10 -7.61
CA GLU A 59 1.25 -11.74 -7.43
C GLU A 59 -0.20 -11.80 -6.92
N ASN A 60 -0.99 -12.74 -7.41
CA ASN A 60 -2.36 -12.90 -7.00
C ASN A 60 -2.49 -13.48 -5.59
N LEU A 61 -1.66 -14.47 -5.21
CA LEU A 61 -1.72 -15.13 -3.91
C LEU A 61 -1.44 -14.15 -2.76
N LEU A 62 -0.34 -13.40 -2.88
CA LEU A 62 0.03 -12.38 -1.89
C LEU A 62 -0.98 -11.22 -1.90
N ASN A 63 -1.46 -10.81 -3.08
CA ASN A 63 -2.49 -9.79 -3.20
C ASN A 63 -3.80 -10.20 -2.50
N VAL A 64 -4.23 -11.46 -2.61
CA VAL A 64 -5.41 -11.96 -1.91
C VAL A 64 -5.21 -11.89 -0.40
N ALA A 65 -4.07 -12.35 0.11
CA ALA A 65 -3.75 -12.26 1.54
C ALA A 65 -3.66 -10.81 2.04
N LEU A 66 -3.17 -9.88 1.20
CA LEU A 66 -3.13 -8.44 1.49
C LEU A 66 -4.53 -7.82 1.52
N ILE A 67 -5.39 -8.16 0.56
CA ILE A 67 -6.75 -7.64 0.49
C ILE A 67 -7.59 -8.14 1.67
N THR A 68 -7.43 -9.42 2.03
CA THR A 68 -8.15 -10.03 3.15
C THR A 68 -7.56 -9.68 4.52
N GLY A 69 -6.35 -9.08 4.57
CA GLY A 69 -5.71 -8.66 5.82
C GLY A 69 -5.07 -9.79 6.61
N ASN A 70 -4.71 -10.90 5.98
CA ASN A 70 -4.12 -12.07 6.63
C ASN A 70 -2.63 -11.86 6.95
N VAL A 71 -2.36 -11.13 8.03
CA VAL A 71 -1.00 -10.75 8.49
C VAL A 71 -0.05 -11.95 8.56
N SER A 72 -0.48 -13.05 9.19
CA SER A 72 0.35 -14.25 9.38
C SER A 72 0.77 -14.88 8.06
N PHE A 73 -0.15 -14.92 7.09
CA PHE A 73 0.13 -15.47 5.76
C PHE A 73 1.09 -14.56 4.97
N VAL A 74 0.87 -13.24 5.01
CA VAL A 74 1.76 -12.25 4.38
C VAL A 74 3.16 -12.36 4.98
N LYS A 75 3.27 -12.43 6.31
CA LYS A 75 4.55 -12.56 7.03
C LYS A 75 5.33 -13.80 6.59
N GLU A 76 4.66 -14.95 6.49
CA GLU A 76 5.31 -16.20 6.07
C GLU A 76 5.77 -16.13 4.61
N ILE A 77 4.94 -15.62 3.69
CA ILE A 77 5.35 -15.44 2.27
C ILE A 77 6.52 -14.45 2.16
N THR A 78 6.47 -13.33 2.87
CA THR A 78 7.52 -12.31 2.85
C THR A 78 8.84 -12.85 3.40
N ARG A 79 8.80 -13.70 4.44
CA ARG A 79 9.97 -14.38 4.97
C ARG A 79 10.60 -15.35 3.97
N LEU A 80 9.76 -16.07 3.21
CA LEU A 80 10.20 -17.05 2.22
C LEU A 80 10.73 -16.41 0.94
N LYS A 81 10.13 -15.32 0.52
CA LYS A 81 10.42 -14.63 -0.75
C LYS A 81 10.47 -13.09 -0.57
N PRO A 82 11.51 -12.57 0.12
CA PRO A 82 11.58 -11.13 0.43
C PRO A 82 11.68 -10.23 -0.81
N HIS A 83 12.17 -10.74 -1.94
CA HIS A 83 12.27 -9.96 -3.17
C HIS A 83 10.90 -9.61 -3.79
N PHE A 84 9.87 -10.44 -3.59
CA PHE A 84 8.53 -10.16 -4.11
C PHE A 84 7.93 -8.86 -3.59
N VAL A 85 8.33 -8.44 -2.39
CA VAL A 85 7.76 -7.26 -1.75
C VAL A 85 8.01 -5.96 -2.52
N LYS A 86 9.10 -5.92 -3.32
CA LYS A 86 9.50 -4.75 -4.12
C LYS A 86 8.89 -4.72 -5.52
N GLU A 87 8.38 -5.84 -6.00
CA GLU A 87 7.85 -5.95 -7.34
C GLU A 87 6.54 -5.18 -7.47
N LEU A 88 6.37 -4.55 -8.63
CA LEU A 88 5.09 -3.94 -9.00
C LEU A 88 4.31 -4.96 -9.80
N ASN A 89 3.03 -5.09 -9.51
CA ASN A 89 2.13 -5.91 -10.29
C ASN A 89 1.87 -5.30 -11.68
N GLN A 90 1.12 -6.00 -12.53
CA GLN A 90 0.78 -5.55 -13.89
C GLN A 90 0.04 -4.21 -13.91
N ASP A 91 -0.66 -3.86 -12.82
CA ASP A 91 -1.35 -2.58 -12.67
C ASP A 91 -0.44 -1.46 -12.13
N GLY A 92 0.83 -1.77 -11.82
CA GLY A 92 1.81 -0.82 -11.26
C GLY A 92 1.67 -0.59 -9.76
N PHE A 93 1.15 -1.57 -9.00
CA PHE A 93 1.06 -1.50 -7.54
C PHE A 93 2.04 -2.47 -6.87
N SER A 94 2.74 -2.02 -5.85
CA SER A 94 3.45 -2.91 -4.93
C SER A 94 2.51 -3.40 -3.82
N HIS A 95 2.96 -4.41 -3.10
CA HIS A 95 2.27 -4.95 -1.95
C HIS A 95 2.02 -3.88 -0.86
N MET A 96 2.97 -2.94 -0.69
CA MET A 96 2.81 -1.81 0.23
C MET A 96 1.69 -0.86 -0.21
N HIS A 97 1.52 -0.60 -1.51
CA HIS A 97 0.42 0.21 -2.03
C HIS A 97 -0.94 -0.42 -1.71
N ILE A 98 -1.05 -1.74 -1.91
CA ILE A 98 -2.28 -2.49 -1.66
C ILE A 98 -2.60 -2.50 -0.16
N ALA A 99 -1.63 -2.83 0.69
CA ALA A 99 -1.79 -2.82 2.14
C ALA A 99 -2.22 -1.43 2.66
N ALA A 100 -1.59 -0.36 2.15
CA ALA A 100 -1.91 1.01 2.52
C ALA A 100 -3.32 1.43 2.08
N ALA A 101 -3.74 1.06 0.86
CA ALA A 101 -5.07 1.36 0.35
C ALA A 101 -6.19 0.64 1.14
N HIS A 102 -5.94 -0.60 1.57
CA HIS A 102 -6.91 -1.38 2.35
C HIS A 102 -6.92 -1.01 3.84
N GLY A 103 -5.85 -0.39 4.35
CA GLY A 103 -5.77 0.04 5.74
C GLY A 103 -5.26 -1.03 6.71
N HIS A 104 -4.53 -2.02 6.20
CA HIS A 104 -3.99 -3.12 7.02
C HIS A 104 -2.71 -2.70 7.74
N VAL A 105 -2.87 -2.05 8.88
CA VAL A 105 -1.78 -1.42 9.66
C VAL A 105 -0.67 -2.41 10.01
N GLU A 106 -1.02 -3.60 10.49
CA GLU A 106 -0.03 -4.59 10.89
C GLU A 106 0.78 -5.12 9.70
N ILE A 107 0.15 -5.29 8.54
CA ILE A 107 0.85 -5.67 7.31
C ILE A 107 1.80 -4.55 6.87
N VAL A 108 1.37 -3.30 6.93
CA VAL A 108 2.22 -2.14 6.61
C VAL A 108 3.45 -2.11 7.52
N LYS A 109 3.30 -2.36 8.82
CA LYS A 109 4.43 -2.44 9.76
C LYS A 109 5.39 -3.57 9.40
N GLU A 110 4.89 -4.77 9.15
CA GLU A 110 5.71 -5.93 8.74
C GLU A 110 6.49 -5.63 7.45
N LEU A 111 5.86 -5.00 6.45
CA LEU A 111 6.53 -4.63 5.20
C LEU A 111 7.63 -3.58 5.42
N ILE A 112 7.42 -2.62 6.34
CA ILE A 112 8.42 -1.61 6.72
C ILE A 112 9.61 -2.26 7.43
N GLU A 113 9.38 -3.27 8.28
CA GLU A 113 10.46 -4.02 8.94
C GLU A 113 11.34 -4.76 7.95
N VAL A 114 10.77 -5.26 6.85
CA VAL A 114 11.52 -5.94 5.78
C VAL A 114 12.35 -4.94 4.97
N ASP A 115 11.76 -3.83 4.54
CA ASP A 115 12.46 -2.75 3.84
C ASP A 115 11.75 -1.40 4.05
N PRO A 116 12.34 -0.49 4.83
CA PRO A 116 11.79 0.85 5.05
C PRO A 116 11.61 1.68 3.76
N ASN A 117 12.40 1.39 2.70
CA ASN A 117 12.30 2.12 1.44
C ASN A 117 10.97 1.87 0.71
N LEU A 118 10.23 0.81 1.06
CA LEU A 118 8.91 0.54 0.50
C LEU A 118 7.91 1.68 0.73
N CYS A 119 8.10 2.48 1.78
CA CYS A 119 7.27 3.67 2.03
C CYS A 119 7.37 4.71 0.91
N ARG A 120 8.51 4.76 0.21
CA ARG A 120 8.81 5.73 -0.85
C ARG A 120 8.65 5.15 -2.26
N LEU A 121 8.30 3.88 -2.36
CA LEU A 121 8.18 3.21 -3.64
C LEU A 121 7.07 3.89 -4.47
N GLU A 122 7.46 4.36 -5.65
CA GLU A 122 6.53 4.95 -6.61
C GLU A 122 5.86 3.83 -7.43
N GLY A 123 4.56 3.84 -7.46
CA GLY A 123 3.75 2.98 -8.30
C GLY A 123 3.18 3.71 -9.51
N ARG A 124 2.02 3.24 -9.98
CA ARG A 124 1.28 3.88 -11.07
C ARG A 124 1.06 5.38 -10.79
N GLU A 125 1.29 6.23 -11.80
CA GLU A 125 1.14 7.69 -11.71
C GLU A 125 2.07 8.34 -10.66
N LYS A 126 3.23 7.72 -10.37
CA LYS A 126 4.15 8.11 -9.29
C LYS A 126 3.50 8.18 -7.91
N ARG A 127 2.41 7.45 -7.70
CA ARG A 127 1.75 7.42 -6.40
C ARG A 127 2.54 6.53 -5.43
N THR A 128 2.82 7.05 -4.25
CA THR A 128 3.42 6.31 -3.13
C THR A 128 2.32 5.68 -2.26
N PRO A 129 2.66 4.74 -1.36
CA PRO A 129 1.69 4.18 -0.40
C PRO A 129 0.93 5.25 0.41
N LEU A 130 1.59 6.36 0.77
CA LEU A 130 0.95 7.47 1.48
C LEU A 130 -0.17 8.12 0.65
N HIS A 131 0.00 8.25 -0.66
CA HIS A 131 -1.04 8.76 -1.55
C HIS A 131 -2.29 7.86 -1.53
N TYR A 132 -2.11 6.52 -1.57
CA TYR A 132 -3.24 5.58 -1.51
C TYR A 132 -3.93 5.56 -0.15
N ALA A 133 -3.16 5.64 0.94
CA ALA A 133 -3.72 5.78 2.29
C ALA A 133 -4.55 7.06 2.42
N ALA A 134 -4.08 8.17 1.85
CA ALA A 134 -4.79 9.46 1.84
C ALA A 134 -6.07 9.42 1.00
N ILE A 135 -6.02 8.83 -0.22
CA ILE A 135 -7.20 8.64 -1.10
C ILE A 135 -8.29 7.85 -0.39
N LYS A 136 -7.91 6.82 0.37
CA LYS A 136 -8.83 5.90 1.05
C LYS A 136 -9.15 6.29 2.49
N GLY A 137 -8.58 7.39 2.99
CA GLY A 137 -8.82 7.88 4.35
C GLY A 137 -8.27 6.97 5.45
N ARG A 138 -7.17 6.25 5.22
CA ARG A 138 -6.60 5.27 6.16
C ARG A 138 -5.70 5.94 7.19
N VAL A 139 -6.31 6.62 8.16
CA VAL A 139 -5.65 7.47 9.16
C VAL A 139 -4.49 6.75 9.88
N GLU A 140 -4.72 5.55 10.36
CA GLU A 140 -3.73 4.81 11.13
C GLU A 140 -2.52 4.42 10.26
N VAL A 141 -2.76 4.04 9.01
CA VAL A 141 -1.69 3.78 8.03
C VAL A 141 -0.91 5.05 7.71
N ILE A 142 -1.59 6.21 7.56
CA ILE A 142 -0.95 7.50 7.36
C ILE A 142 0.03 7.78 8.51
N ASN A 143 -0.40 7.60 9.76
CA ASN A 143 0.45 7.80 10.92
C ASN A 143 1.69 6.89 10.89
N VAL A 144 1.51 5.60 10.62
CA VAL A 144 2.63 4.64 10.54
C VAL A 144 3.61 5.01 9.44
N LEU A 145 3.13 5.36 8.25
CA LEU A 145 3.97 5.74 7.11
C LEU A 145 4.75 7.02 7.40
N LEU A 146 4.13 8.04 8.00
CA LEU A 146 4.79 9.30 8.33
C LEU A 146 5.79 9.16 9.48
N CYS A 147 5.52 8.27 10.44
CA CYS A 147 6.50 7.95 11.50
C CYS A 147 7.74 7.24 10.93
N SER A 148 7.55 6.36 9.96
CA SER A 148 8.65 5.57 9.37
C SER A 148 9.39 6.32 8.26
N CYS A 149 8.71 7.20 7.54
CA CYS A 149 9.26 7.97 6.43
C CYS A 149 8.66 9.39 6.39
N PRO A 150 9.16 10.33 7.20
CA PRO A 150 8.70 11.73 7.22
C PRO A 150 8.76 12.43 5.85
N GLU A 151 9.73 12.07 5.03
CA GLU A 151 9.93 12.67 3.71
C GLU A 151 8.85 12.28 2.68
N CYS A 152 8.04 11.23 2.97
CA CYS A 152 6.95 10.85 2.08
C CYS A 152 5.87 11.94 1.93
N ILE A 153 5.81 12.90 2.86
CA ILE A 153 4.81 13.97 2.87
C ILE A 153 4.96 14.95 1.71
N VAL A 154 6.20 15.16 1.21
CA VAL A 154 6.50 16.05 0.09
C VAL A 154 6.45 15.36 -1.28
N ALA A 155 6.25 14.04 -1.28
CA ALA A 155 6.14 13.28 -2.53
C ALA A 155 4.94 13.77 -3.35
N VAL A 156 5.12 13.81 -4.67
CA VAL A 156 4.09 14.27 -5.61
C VAL A 156 3.84 13.25 -6.71
N THR A 157 2.60 13.15 -7.14
CA THR A 157 2.19 12.34 -8.29
C THR A 157 2.63 12.96 -9.62
N VAL A 158 2.31 12.28 -10.74
CA VAL A 158 2.49 12.84 -12.09
C VAL A 158 1.73 14.18 -12.25
N GLU A 159 0.54 14.30 -11.64
CA GLU A 159 -0.26 15.55 -11.62
C GLU A 159 0.22 16.57 -10.56
N ARG A 160 1.43 16.37 -9.99
CA ARG A 160 2.01 17.19 -8.93
C ARG A 160 1.19 17.29 -7.65
N GLU A 161 0.32 16.30 -7.40
CA GLU A 161 -0.51 16.26 -6.21
C GLU A 161 0.23 15.59 -5.04
N THR A 162 0.21 16.20 -3.88
CA THR A 162 0.66 15.58 -2.62
C THR A 162 -0.45 14.68 -2.05
N ALA A 163 -0.12 13.86 -1.05
CA ALA A 163 -1.11 13.09 -0.31
C ALA A 163 -2.23 13.97 0.27
N LEU A 164 -1.90 15.21 0.69
CA LEU A 164 -2.89 16.17 1.20
C LEU A 164 -3.86 16.63 0.11
N HIS A 165 -3.38 16.92 -1.12
CA HIS A 165 -4.26 17.22 -2.26
C HIS A 165 -5.25 16.09 -2.52
N LEU A 166 -4.75 14.85 -2.52
CA LEU A 166 -5.56 13.67 -2.78
C LEU A 166 -6.57 13.38 -1.67
N ALA A 167 -6.23 13.61 -0.40
CA ALA A 167 -7.17 13.50 0.71
C ALA A 167 -8.35 14.49 0.53
N VAL A 168 -8.07 15.75 0.20
CA VAL A 168 -9.09 16.77 -0.05
C VAL A 168 -9.90 16.45 -1.31
N LYS A 169 -9.26 16.05 -2.40
CA LYS A 169 -9.96 15.62 -3.65
C LYS A 169 -10.97 14.51 -3.40
N ASN A 170 -10.65 13.59 -2.50
CA ASN A 170 -11.48 12.42 -2.17
C ASN A 170 -12.37 12.59 -0.93
N HIS A 171 -12.52 13.81 -0.41
CA HIS A 171 -13.38 14.13 0.73
C HIS A 171 -13.02 13.36 2.02
N GLN A 172 -11.74 13.04 2.21
CA GLN A 172 -11.25 12.31 3.38
C GLN A 172 -10.87 13.30 4.50
N PHE A 173 -11.88 13.80 5.23
CA PHE A 173 -11.67 14.84 6.25
C PHE A 173 -10.69 14.40 7.35
N GLN A 174 -10.87 13.22 7.93
CA GLN A 174 -10.01 12.71 9.00
C GLN A 174 -8.55 12.54 8.55
N ALA A 175 -8.34 12.02 7.34
CA ALA A 175 -7.00 11.93 6.77
C ALA A 175 -6.40 13.31 6.53
N THR A 176 -7.20 14.28 6.05
CA THR A 176 -6.76 15.68 5.88
C THR A 176 -6.37 16.29 7.22
N GLU A 177 -7.16 16.10 8.26
CA GLU A 177 -6.90 16.61 9.60
C GLU A 177 -5.56 16.08 10.16
N VAL A 178 -5.35 14.77 10.06
CA VAL A 178 -4.11 14.12 10.52
C VAL A 178 -2.90 14.60 9.73
N LEU A 179 -3.01 14.72 8.41
CA LEU A 179 -1.92 15.23 7.56
C LEU A 179 -1.59 16.69 7.90
N VAL A 180 -2.60 17.57 8.04
CA VAL A 180 -2.40 18.99 8.41
C VAL A 180 -1.74 19.10 9.79
N LYS A 181 -2.23 18.35 10.77
CA LYS A 181 -1.64 18.32 12.11
C LYS A 181 -0.18 17.89 12.06
N TRP A 182 0.12 16.80 11.39
CA TRP A 182 1.48 16.27 11.27
C TRP A 182 2.43 17.27 10.58
N ILE A 183 1.98 17.91 9.48
CA ILE A 183 2.76 18.92 8.73
C ILE A 183 3.18 20.07 9.67
N ARG A 184 2.23 20.59 10.46
CA ARG A 184 2.49 21.69 11.38
C ARG A 184 3.39 21.28 12.55
N GLU A 185 3.16 20.12 13.15
CA GLU A 185 3.99 19.61 14.25
C GLU A 185 5.45 19.36 13.83
N ASN A 186 5.68 19.06 12.55
CA ASN A 186 7.00 18.80 12.01
C ASN A 186 7.61 19.99 11.23
N ASN A 187 7.00 21.18 11.29
CA ASN A 187 7.45 22.40 10.60
C ASN A 187 7.67 22.21 9.09
N LYS A 188 6.79 21.46 8.43
CA LYS A 188 6.81 21.20 6.98
C LYS A 188 5.77 22.06 6.25
N ASP A 189 5.57 23.30 6.69
CA ASP A 189 4.53 24.22 6.16
C ASP A 189 4.68 24.51 4.66
N GLU A 190 5.87 24.26 4.08
CA GLU A 190 6.10 24.34 2.64
C GLU A 190 5.15 23.43 1.83
N VAL A 191 4.65 22.35 2.43
CA VAL A 191 3.71 21.41 1.78
C VAL A 191 2.39 22.10 1.40
N PHE A 192 1.94 23.08 2.20
CA PHE A 192 0.73 23.86 1.89
C PHE A 192 0.87 24.75 0.65
N SER A 193 2.11 25.10 0.27
CA SER A 193 2.44 25.94 -0.89
C SER A 193 2.62 25.13 -2.18
N ILE A 194 2.72 23.81 -2.08
CA ILE A 194 2.82 22.94 -3.26
C ILE A 194 1.53 23.07 -4.07
N THR A 195 1.69 23.17 -5.39
CA THR A 195 0.57 23.28 -6.33
C THR A 195 0.49 22.06 -7.23
N ASP A 196 -0.73 21.66 -7.56
CA ASP A 196 -1.00 20.68 -8.58
C ASP A 196 -0.64 21.18 -10.00
N GLU A 197 -0.85 20.39 -11.03
CA GLU A 197 -0.60 20.76 -12.43
C GLU A 197 -1.44 21.96 -12.89
N GLN A 198 -2.64 22.15 -12.32
CA GLN A 198 -3.51 23.29 -12.58
C GLN A 198 -3.18 24.53 -11.73
N ARG A 199 -2.05 24.49 -10.97
CA ARG A 199 -1.60 25.52 -10.04
C ARG A 199 -2.53 25.75 -8.84
N ASN A 200 -3.33 24.78 -8.47
CA ASN A 200 -4.12 24.85 -7.25
C ASN A 200 -3.31 24.37 -6.06
N THR A 201 -3.36 25.11 -4.96
CA THR A 201 -2.95 24.61 -3.65
C THR A 201 -4.09 23.82 -3.02
N VAL A 202 -3.79 23.11 -1.95
CA VAL A 202 -4.82 22.38 -1.17
C VAL A 202 -5.97 23.30 -0.75
N LEU A 203 -5.69 24.56 -0.39
CA LEU A 203 -6.73 25.53 -0.02
C LEU A 203 -7.66 25.87 -1.20
N HIS A 204 -7.10 26.05 -2.40
CA HIS A 204 -7.91 26.26 -3.61
C HIS A 204 -8.84 25.08 -3.87
N LEU A 205 -8.35 23.83 -3.73
CA LEU A 205 -9.16 22.62 -3.87
C LEU A 205 -10.25 22.52 -2.82
N ALA A 206 -9.94 22.83 -1.54
CA ALA A 206 -10.92 22.81 -0.46
C ALA A 206 -12.07 23.81 -0.70
N ILE A 207 -11.75 25.02 -1.17
CA ILE A 207 -12.75 26.05 -1.53
C ILE A 207 -13.57 25.60 -2.73
N TRP A 208 -12.94 25.11 -3.79
CA TRP A 208 -13.62 24.63 -4.99
C TRP A 208 -14.58 23.47 -4.70
N LYS A 209 -14.14 22.54 -3.84
CA LYS A 209 -14.92 21.39 -3.37
C LYS A 209 -15.93 21.75 -2.28
N ARG A 210 -16.00 23.04 -1.87
CA ARG A 210 -16.92 23.55 -0.81
C ARG A 210 -16.76 22.82 0.53
N GLN A 211 -15.56 22.41 0.88
CA GLN A 211 -15.25 21.70 2.12
C GLN A 211 -14.95 22.69 3.23
N ARG A 212 -15.99 23.31 3.80
CA ARG A 212 -15.86 24.36 4.81
C ARG A 212 -14.97 23.96 5.99
N GLN A 213 -15.15 22.77 6.53
CA GLN A 213 -14.35 22.27 7.66
C GLN A 213 -12.86 22.18 7.31
N VAL A 214 -12.51 21.74 6.09
CA VAL A 214 -11.13 21.70 5.62
C VAL A 214 -10.57 23.10 5.46
N VAL A 215 -11.35 24.04 4.94
CA VAL A 215 -10.93 25.46 4.82
C VAL A 215 -10.65 26.05 6.20
N GLU A 216 -11.56 25.86 7.17
CA GLU A 216 -11.36 26.30 8.55
C GLU A 216 -10.11 25.68 9.17
N LEU A 217 -9.89 24.37 8.97
CA LEU A 217 -8.72 23.64 9.45
C LEU A 217 -7.41 24.21 8.86
N LEU A 218 -7.38 24.49 7.55
CA LEU A 218 -6.19 25.02 6.88
C LEU A 218 -5.87 26.46 7.31
N LEU A 219 -6.90 27.27 7.62
CA LEU A 219 -6.76 28.67 8.04
C LEU A 219 -6.54 28.82 9.55
N ASP A 220 -6.81 27.78 10.36
CA ASP A 220 -6.69 27.87 11.82
C ASP A 220 -5.20 27.92 12.23
N SER A 221 -4.75 29.13 12.60
CA SER A 221 -3.41 29.35 13.10
C SER A 221 -3.17 28.82 14.53
N ARG A 222 -4.22 28.42 15.26
CA ARG A 222 -4.13 27.95 16.64
C ARG A 222 -3.53 26.56 16.81
N LEU A 223 -3.50 25.75 15.76
CA LEU A 223 -2.85 24.43 15.79
C LEU A 223 -1.32 24.53 15.87
N VAL A 224 -0.74 25.72 15.70
CA VAL A 224 0.73 25.97 15.78
C VAL A 224 1.24 26.03 17.22
N GLY A 225 0.39 26.07 18.23
CA GLY A 225 0.78 26.35 19.63
C GLY A 225 0.56 25.26 20.66
N SER A 226 -0.10 24.18 20.33
CA SER A 226 -0.35 23.10 21.28
C SER A 226 0.82 22.12 21.26
N LYS A 227 1.80 22.36 22.14
CA LYS A 227 2.71 21.30 22.60
C LYS A 227 1.82 20.24 23.25
N CYS A 228 1.34 19.33 22.47
CA CYS A 228 0.59 18.19 22.95
C CYS A 228 1.55 17.19 23.57
N HIS A 229 1.25 16.84 24.79
CA HIS A 229 1.78 15.74 25.58
C HIS A 229 2.04 14.49 24.74
N GLU A 230 3.18 13.91 25.06
CA GLU A 230 3.67 12.56 24.79
C GLU A 230 3.30 11.95 23.43
N PRO A 231 4.32 11.74 22.58
CA PRO A 231 4.15 10.80 21.50
C PRO A 231 3.86 9.44 22.16
N LEU A 232 2.71 8.85 21.83
CA LEU A 232 2.56 7.41 21.89
C LEU A 232 3.73 6.83 21.09
N ARG A 233 4.82 6.56 21.78
CA ARG A 233 5.90 5.76 21.21
C ARG A 233 5.32 4.36 21.05
N PRO A 234 5.02 3.89 19.82
CA PRO A 234 5.01 2.47 19.62
C PRO A 234 6.43 2.03 19.93
N HIS A 235 6.58 1.01 20.73
CA HIS A 235 7.83 0.34 20.96
C HIS A 235 8.39 -0.17 19.63
N CYS A 236 9.03 0.69 18.86
CA CYS A 236 9.98 0.29 17.83
C CYS A 236 11.30 0.05 18.55
N THR A 237 11.41 -1.09 19.22
CA THR A 237 12.70 -1.63 19.63
C THR A 237 13.41 -2.06 18.34
N GLY A 238 14.21 -1.18 17.72
CA GLY A 238 14.98 -1.55 16.56
C GLY A 238 15.69 -0.43 15.79
N CYS A 239 15.35 0.84 16.01
CA CYS A 239 16.09 1.94 15.38
C CYS A 239 17.15 2.49 16.35
N ALA A 240 18.18 1.67 16.63
CA ALA A 240 19.41 2.18 17.20
C ALA A 240 20.29 2.73 16.07
N ALA A 241 20.53 4.01 16.13
CA ALA A 241 21.45 4.74 15.29
C ALA A 241 22.82 4.07 15.22
N ASN A 242 23.27 3.72 14.02
CA ASN A 242 24.68 3.65 13.69
C ASN A 242 25.01 4.80 12.75
N VAL A 243 25.47 5.90 13.34
CA VAL A 243 26.23 6.92 12.64
C VAL A 243 27.71 6.57 12.90
N PRO A 244 28.53 6.25 11.90
CA PRO A 244 29.98 6.18 12.09
C PRO A 244 30.56 7.59 12.13
N GLN A 245 31.44 7.80 13.07
CA GLN A 245 32.34 8.96 13.17
C GLN A 245 33.29 9.01 11.98
#